data_c610f6151e49d0f32b460018099af3b8
#
_entry.id   c610f6151e49d0f32b460018099af3b8
#
_cell.length_a   1.000
_cell.length_b   1.000
_cell.length_c   1.000
_cell.angle_alpha   90.00
_cell.angle_beta   90.00
_cell.angle_gamma   90.00
#
_symmetry.space_group_name_H-M   'P 1'
#
loop_
_entity.id
_entity.type
_entity.pdbx_description
1 polymer ?
#
loop_
_entity_poly.entity_id
_entity_poly.type
_entity_poly.pdbx_seq_one_letter_code
_entity_poly.pdbx_strand_id
1 'polypeptide(L)'
;MSSMNSSQKRVLHVLSGMNRGGAETMVMNLYRKMDKSKVQFDFLTYRNDPCAYDEEILSLGGRLFYVPSIGQSNPLTFVRNVRNAIKENGPFCAVHAHTDFQTGFIALAARLAGVPVRVCHSHNTSWKTGFNWKDRLQLLVFRRLILANATALCACGEDAGRFLFGQSNMERERVHLLPNGIDLELFAPNGQAADEEKAARGIAADRLIIGHVARFHEVKNHAFLLKLAAHLKERGVRFQLVLAGDGPLRGEIEEEARQQNLLTDVLFLGTEERIHELMRTFDVFVMPSLYEGLPVVLVEAQASGLPCIISDSITEKVDAGLGLVTRLSLSEPISVWAETIARAAAAGRPKREFIKETLAQLGYDAQQNVGALLNVYNISTEKDHDR
;
A
#
# COMPACT_ATOMS: atom_id res chain seq x y z
N MET A 1 3.56 36.22 1.73
CA MET A 1 3.44 35.69 3.10
C MET A 1 1.95 35.44 3.32
N SER A 2 1.49 34.19 3.10
CA SER A 2 0.08 33.81 3.32
C SER A 2 -0.13 33.71 4.82
N SER A 3 -1.11 34.43 5.35
CA SER A 3 -1.55 34.41 6.75
C SER A 3 -1.92 32.93 7.09
N MET A 4 -1.12 32.27 7.93
CA MET A 4 -1.50 30.97 8.50
C MET A 4 -2.85 31.17 9.21
N ASN A 5 -3.88 30.53 8.70
CA ASN A 5 -5.19 30.47 9.32
C ASN A 5 -5.00 29.76 10.68
N SER A 6 -5.20 30.44 11.80
CA SER A 6 -4.89 29.99 13.17
C SER A 6 -5.67 28.73 13.60
N SER A 7 -6.56 28.20 12.74
CA SER A 7 -7.40 27.02 12.98
C SER A 7 -6.91 25.74 12.32
N GLN A 8 -6.04 25.82 11.28
CA GLN A 8 -5.57 24.63 10.55
C GLN A 8 -4.54 23.85 11.36
N LYS A 9 -4.85 22.59 11.70
CA LYS A 9 -3.94 21.70 12.41
C LYS A 9 -2.97 21.04 11.44
N ARG A 10 -1.70 20.89 11.82
CA ARG A 10 -0.69 20.19 11.00
C ARG A 10 -0.24 18.90 11.67
N VAL A 11 -0.16 17.84 10.89
CA VAL A 11 0.31 16.51 11.30
C VAL A 11 1.59 16.20 10.53
N LEU A 12 2.65 15.80 11.21
CA LEU A 12 3.89 15.38 10.59
C LEU A 12 3.92 13.87 10.43
N HIS A 13 3.90 13.38 9.20
CA HIS A 13 4.13 11.98 8.86
C HIS A 13 5.62 11.74 8.66
N VAL A 14 6.14 10.64 9.22
CA VAL A 14 7.56 10.26 9.10
C VAL A 14 7.66 8.91 8.41
N LEU A 15 8.27 8.91 7.20
CA LEU A 15 8.46 7.75 6.33
C LEU A 15 9.91 7.67 5.84
N SER A 16 10.29 6.55 5.23
CA SER A 16 11.63 6.41 4.64
C SER A 16 11.83 7.24 3.38
N GLY A 17 10.77 7.44 2.61
CA GLY A 17 10.66 8.25 1.39
C GLY A 17 9.25 8.19 0.87
N MET A 18 8.83 9.05 -0.03
CA MET A 18 7.47 9.12 -0.55
C MET A 18 7.35 8.47 -1.95
N ASN A 19 7.86 7.25 -2.08
CA ASN A 19 7.67 6.43 -3.28
C ASN A 19 6.39 5.58 -3.19
N ARG A 20 6.07 4.82 -4.25
CA ARG A 20 4.85 4.01 -4.33
C ARG A 20 4.99 2.69 -3.55
N GLY A 21 5.08 2.78 -2.23
CA GLY A 21 5.02 1.66 -1.29
C GLY A 21 3.64 1.56 -0.62
N GLY A 22 3.39 0.48 0.11
CA GLY A 22 2.10 0.26 0.76
C GLY A 22 1.75 1.30 1.84
N ALA A 23 2.72 1.67 2.68
CA ALA A 23 2.53 2.68 3.72
C ALA A 23 2.37 4.09 3.12
N GLU A 24 3.21 4.43 2.15
CA GLU A 24 3.19 5.72 1.45
C GLU A 24 1.87 5.92 0.71
N THR A 25 1.43 4.91 -0.03
CA THR A 25 0.15 4.93 -0.77
C THR A 25 -1.03 5.05 0.20
N MET A 26 -1.03 4.33 1.33
CA MET A 26 -2.04 4.47 2.37
C MET A 26 -2.14 5.91 2.89
N VAL A 27 -1.00 6.52 3.24
CA VAL A 27 -0.98 7.90 3.74
C VAL A 27 -1.49 8.86 2.67
N MET A 28 -1.10 8.70 1.41
CA MET A 28 -1.57 9.54 0.30
C MET A 28 -3.07 9.37 0.04
N ASN A 29 -3.61 8.13 0.12
CA ASN A 29 -5.05 7.90 -0.01
C ASN A 29 -5.84 8.63 1.09
N LEU A 30 -5.37 8.61 2.33
CA LEU A 30 -5.94 9.38 3.42
C LEU A 30 -5.80 10.89 3.19
N TYR A 31 -4.63 11.35 2.73
CA TYR A 31 -4.38 12.77 2.50
C TYR A 31 -5.25 13.34 1.39
N ARG A 32 -5.48 12.61 0.30
CA ARG A 32 -6.41 13.01 -0.78
C ARG A 32 -7.82 13.24 -0.25
N LYS A 33 -8.28 12.39 0.69
CA LYS A 33 -9.64 12.43 1.29
C LYS A 33 -9.77 13.38 2.49
N MET A 34 -8.65 13.86 3.04
CA MET A 34 -8.65 14.77 4.19
C MET A 34 -9.21 16.14 3.80
N ASP A 35 -10.00 16.75 4.69
CA ASP A 35 -10.36 18.18 4.61
C ASP A 35 -9.13 19.04 4.94
N LYS A 36 -8.46 19.49 3.90
CA LYS A 36 -7.19 20.24 4.00
C LYS A 36 -7.36 21.64 4.61
N SER A 37 -8.59 22.16 4.69
CA SER A 37 -8.86 23.41 5.40
C SER A 37 -8.76 23.25 6.92
N LYS A 38 -9.02 22.05 7.44
CA LYS A 38 -8.97 21.71 8.87
C LYS A 38 -7.65 21.06 9.28
N VAL A 39 -7.16 20.09 8.46
CA VAL A 39 -5.95 19.33 8.76
C VAL A 39 -5.04 19.24 7.54
N GLN A 40 -3.78 19.53 7.73
CA GLN A 40 -2.76 19.48 6.72
C GLN A 40 -1.67 18.47 7.09
N PHE A 41 -1.22 17.69 6.12
CA PHE A 41 -0.12 16.74 6.31
C PHE A 41 1.19 17.35 5.82
N ASP A 42 2.23 17.16 6.63
CA ASP A 42 3.62 17.41 6.27
C ASP A 42 4.40 16.10 6.38
N PHE A 43 5.51 16.01 5.68
CA PHE A 43 6.26 14.77 5.56
C PHE A 43 7.74 14.98 5.90
N LEU A 44 8.26 14.12 6.75
CA LEU A 44 9.68 14.02 7.09
C LEU A 44 10.21 12.71 6.53
N THR A 45 11.21 12.76 5.65
CA THR A 45 11.76 11.58 4.98
C THR A 45 13.24 11.42 5.25
N TYR A 46 13.77 10.23 4.94
CA TYR A 46 15.20 9.90 5.04
C TYR A 46 15.90 9.94 3.67
N ARG A 47 15.15 10.17 2.61
CA ARG A 47 15.67 10.29 1.24
C ARG A 47 15.59 11.73 0.80
N ASN A 48 16.68 12.19 0.20
CA ASN A 48 16.79 13.54 -0.35
C ASN A 48 16.64 13.55 -1.89
N ASP A 49 16.48 12.37 -2.50
CA ASP A 49 16.22 12.22 -3.93
C ASP A 49 14.71 12.40 -4.18
N PRO A 50 14.31 12.92 -5.35
CA PRO A 50 12.90 13.03 -5.71
C PRO A 50 12.15 11.70 -5.58
N CYS A 51 10.97 11.73 -5.00
CA CYS A 51 10.10 10.57 -4.82
C CYS A 51 8.79 10.76 -5.59
N ALA A 52 8.11 9.65 -5.88
CA ALA A 52 6.95 9.62 -6.77
C ALA A 52 5.76 10.48 -6.31
N TYR A 53 5.61 10.73 -5.01
CA TYR A 53 4.51 11.53 -4.44
C TYR A 53 4.91 12.96 -4.08
N ASP A 54 6.16 13.39 -4.27
CA ASP A 54 6.64 14.69 -3.80
C ASP A 54 5.87 15.86 -4.44
N GLU A 55 5.68 15.84 -5.76
CA GLU A 55 4.95 16.88 -6.47
C GLU A 55 3.48 16.95 -6.04
N GLU A 56 2.85 15.79 -5.86
CA GLU A 56 1.47 15.72 -5.40
C GLU A 56 1.33 16.26 -3.97
N ILE A 57 2.24 15.90 -3.05
CA ILE A 57 2.26 16.42 -1.69
C ILE A 57 2.31 17.94 -1.69
N LEU A 58 3.21 18.52 -2.48
CA LEU A 58 3.36 19.98 -2.60
C LEU A 58 2.10 20.62 -3.20
N SER A 59 1.51 20.02 -4.22
CA SER A 59 0.27 20.49 -4.85
C SER A 59 -0.93 20.50 -3.90
N LEU A 60 -0.97 19.55 -2.97
CA LEU A 60 -1.99 19.45 -1.91
C LEU A 60 -1.72 20.41 -0.72
N GLY A 61 -0.62 21.19 -0.74
CA GLY A 61 -0.23 22.13 0.30
C GLY A 61 0.57 21.54 1.45
N GLY A 62 1.01 20.29 1.33
CA GLY A 62 1.96 19.64 2.24
C GLY A 62 3.37 20.18 2.06
N ARG A 63 4.20 19.94 3.06
CA ARG A 63 5.63 20.30 3.04
C ARG A 63 6.48 19.04 3.20
N LEU A 64 7.66 19.03 2.58
CA LEU A 64 8.62 17.94 2.64
C LEU A 64 9.86 18.39 3.42
N PHE A 65 10.30 17.57 4.37
CA PHE A 65 11.52 17.79 5.15
C PHE A 65 12.40 16.55 5.07
N TYR A 66 13.69 16.75 5.24
CA TYR A 66 14.66 15.68 5.19
C TYR A 66 15.50 15.62 6.47
N VAL A 67 15.76 14.40 6.94
CA VAL A 67 16.79 14.10 7.95
C VAL A 67 17.55 12.84 7.56
N PRO A 68 18.88 12.75 7.83
CA PRO A 68 19.62 11.51 7.61
C PRO A 68 19.02 10.37 8.43
N SER A 69 18.96 9.17 7.84
CA SER A 69 18.44 7.97 8.49
C SER A 69 19.28 7.56 9.71
N ILE A 70 18.73 6.70 10.56
CA ILE A 70 19.46 6.13 11.71
C ILE A 70 20.69 5.30 11.29
N GLY A 71 20.68 4.72 10.06
CA GLY A 71 21.83 4.01 9.50
C GLY A 71 22.96 4.94 9.02
N GLN A 72 22.65 6.20 8.75
CA GLN A 72 23.62 7.26 8.36
C GLN A 72 24.09 8.08 9.56
N SER A 73 23.48 7.91 10.72
CA SER A 73 23.81 8.60 11.95
C SER A 73 23.70 7.64 13.16
N ASN A 74 24.24 8.01 14.30
CA ASN A 74 23.96 7.24 15.51
C ASN A 74 22.56 7.59 16.07
N PRO A 75 21.96 6.71 16.90
CA PRO A 75 20.60 6.90 17.43
C PRO A 75 20.36 8.24 18.16
N LEU A 76 21.35 8.74 18.91
CA LEU A 76 21.21 10.00 19.64
C LEU A 76 21.20 11.20 18.68
N THR A 77 22.07 11.18 17.67
CA THR A 77 22.10 12.20 16.61
C THR A 77 20.82 12.16 15.80
N PHE A 78 20.31 10.98 15.45
CA PHE A 78 19.02 10.82 14.76
C PHE A 78 17.87 11.45 15.54
N VAL A 79 17.72 11.10 16.84
CA VAL A 79 16.69 11.69 17.70
C VAL A 79 16.80 13.22 17.76
N ARG A 80 18.04 13.74 17.88
CA ARG A 80 18.29 15.20 17.89
C ARG A 80 17.86 15.86 16.58
N ASN A 81 18.22 15.26 15.44
CA ASN A 81 17.89 15.81 14.12
C ASN A 81 16.36 15.82 13.90
N VAL A 82 15.66 14.71 14.20
CA VAL A 82 14.20 14.64 14.10
C VAL A 82 13.55 15.67 15.04
N ARG A 83 14.01 15.77 16.30
CA ARG A 83 13.51 16.76 17.25
C ARG A 83 13.69 18.21 16.75
N ASN A 84 14.84 18.52 16.18
CA ASN A 84 15.11 19.85 15.64
C ASN A 84 14.22 20.15 14.44
N ALA A 85 14.10 19.21 13.48
CA ALA A 85 13.19 19.35 12.34
C ALA A 85 11.73 19.59 12.78
N ILE A 86 11.25 18.89 13.81
CA ILE A 86 9.91 19.10 14.38
C ILE A 86 9.78 20.52 14.95
N LYS A 87 10.77 21.02 15.70
CA LYS A 87 10.73 22.36 16.32
C LYS A 87 10.83 23.49 15.31
N GLU A 88 11.66 23.34 14.29
CA GLU A 88 11.90 24.36 13.26
C GLU A 88 10.71 24.52 12.31
N ASN A 89 9.95 23.43 12.08
CA ASN A 89 8.87 23.40 11.09
C ASN A 89 7.46 23.33 11.68
N GLY A 90 7.35 23.19 13.01
CA GLY A 90 6.08 23.18 13.70
C GLY A 90 5.39 24.55 13.83
N PRO A 91 4.30 24.63 14.59
CA PRO A 91 3.80 23.60 15.50
C PRO A 91 3.07 22.45 14.81
N PHE A 92 3.23 21.21 15.34
CA PHE A 92 2.50 20.02 14.92
C PHE A 92 1.58 19.56 16.05
N CYS A 93 0.32 19.27 15.75
CA CYS A 93 -0.61 18.69 16.71
C CYS A 93 -0.35 17.17 16.90
N ALA A 94 0.19 16.51 15.88
CA ALA A 94 0.56 15.10 15.94
C ALA A 94 1.82 14.82 15.12
N VAL A 95 2.58 13.80 15.52
CA VAL A 95 3.63 13.13 14.74
C VAL A 95 3.22 11.68 14.55
N HIS A 96 3.15 11.22 13.31
CA HIS A 96 2.75 9.87 12.92
C HIS A 96 3.91 9.17 12.18
N ALA A 97 4.51 8.18 12.82
CA ALA A 97 5.68 7.48 12.32
C ALA A 97 5.32 6.12 11.71
N HIS A 98 5.83 5.83 10.50
CA HIS A 98 5.53 4.66 9.68
C HIS A 98 6.74 3.76 9.42
N THR A 99 7.79 3.89 10.20
CA THR A 99 9.09 3.21 9.98
C THR A 99 9.30 2.01 10.90
N ASP A 100 8.22 1.28 11.22
CA ASP A 100 8.19 0.09 12.07
C ASP A 100 8.97 0.25 13.39
N PHE A 101 10.03 -0.54 13.61
CA PHE A 101 10.81 -0.51 14.86
C PHE A 101 11.50 0.83 15.13
N GLN A 102 11.79 1.64 14.10
CA GLN A 102 12.39 2.97 14.27
C GLN A 102 11.40 4.01 14.80
N THR A 103 10.09 3.73 14.74
CA THR A 103 9.03 4.65 15.20
C THR A 103 9.23 5.06 16.67
N GLY A 104 9.86 4.21 17.50
CA GLY A 104 10.15 4.52 18.88
C GLY A 104 11.12 5.69 19.07
N PHE A 105 12.14 5.84 18.21
CA PHE A 105 13.06 6.98 18.22
C PHE A 105 12.37 8.26 17.78
N ILE A 106 11.47 8.17 16.81
CA ILE A 106 10.67 9.31 16.32
C ILE A 106 9.70 9.76 17.40
N ALA A 107 9.01 8.82 18.06
CA ALA A 107 8.12 9.13 19.19
C ALA A 107 8.87 9.79 20.37
N LEU A 108 10.09 9.35 20.66
CA LEU A 108 10.98 9.99 21.65
C LEU A 108 11.34 11.42 21.22
N ALA A 109 11.75 11.62 19.97
CA ALA A 109 12.08 12.95 19.43
C ALA A 109 10.89 13.91 19.50
N ALA A 110 9.70 13.43 19.10
CA ALA A 110 8.44 14.19 19.16
C ALA A 110 8.05 14.52 20.61
N ARG A 111 8.22 13.58 21.56
CA ARG A 111 8.05 13.84 22.99
C ARG A 111 8.97 14.95 23.50
N LEU A 112 10.25 14.88 23.13
CA LEU A 112 11.25 15.91 23.49
C LEU A 112 11.03 17.26 22.80
N ALA A 113 10.29 17.27 21.69
CA ALA A 113 9.84 18.47 20.98
C ALA A 113 8.53 19.04 21.56
N GLY A 114 7.85 18.33 22.46
CA GLY A 114 6.59 18.77 23.10
C GLY A 114 5.33 18.47 22.26
N VAL A 115 5.41 17.57 21.27
CA VAL A 115 4.24 17.21 20.46
C VAL A 115 3.26 16.36 21.29
N PRO A 116 1.98 16.76 21.37
CA PRO A 116 1.03 16.09 22.26
C PRO A 116 0.64 14.68 21.78
N VAL A 117 0.41 14.48 20.49
CA VAL A 117 0.00 13.19 19.94
C VAL A 117 1.17 12.57 19.16
N ARG A 118 1.53 11.34 19.52
CA ARG A 118 2.67 10.61 18.96
C ARG A 118 2.22 9.20 18.60
N VAL A 119 2.04 8.98 17.29
CA VAL A 119 1.50 7.73 16.74
C VAL A 119 2.63 6.89 16.18
N CYS A 120 2.70 5.62 16.59
CA CYS A 120 3.57 4.62 15.99
C CYS A 120 2.72 3.63 15.19
N HIS A 121 3.00 3.49 13.89
CA HIS A 121 2.23 2.65 12.97
C HIS A 121 3.07 1.48 12.48
N SER A 122 2.52 0.29 12.58
CA SER A 122 3.12 -0.96 12.09
C SER A 122 2.54 -1.35 10.74
N HIS A 123 3.43 -1.57 9.76
CA HIS A 123 3.06 -1.96 8.38
C HIS A 123 3.56 -3.35 7.99
N ASN A 124 4.52 -3.90 8.72
CA ASN A 124 5.15 -5.18 8.38
C ASN A 124 4.93 -6.24 9.45
N THR A 125 4.86 -7.49 9.02
CA THR A 125 4.77 -8.67 9.90
C THR A 125 6.14 -9.28 10.24
N SER A 126 7.20 -8.80 9.56
CA SER A 126 8.59 -9.17 9.80
C SER A 126 9.50 -8.09 9.22
N TRP A 127 10.73 -7.95 9.70
CA TRP A 127 11.73 -7.08 9.07
C TRP A 127 12.85 -7.87 8.37
N LYS A 128 12.90 -9.20 8.55
CA LYS A 128 13.83 -10.09 7.85
C LYS A 128 13.41 -11.55 7.97
N THR A 129 13.96 -12.39 7.12
CA THR A 129 13.88 -13.86 7.21
C THR A 129 14.91 -14.37 8.23
N GLY A 130 14.61 -15.47 8.94
CA GLY A 130 15.56 -16.10 9.87
C GLY A 130 15.74 -15.35 11.19
N PHE A 131 14.67 -15.07 11.91
CA PHE A 131 14.63 -14.38 13.19
C PHE A 131 15.37 -15.16 14.29
N ASN A 132 16.52 -14.65 14.78
CA ASN A 132 17.31 -15.27 15.83
C ASN A 132 17.05 -14.61 17.22
N TRP A 133 17.70 -15.12 18.28
CA TRP A 133 17.50 -14.61 19.65
C TRP A 133 17.93 -13.16 19.83
N LYS A 134 18.96 -12.69 19.10
CA LYS A 134 19.43 -11.28 19.16
C LYS A 134 18.38 -10.36 18.56
N ASP A 135 17.75 -10.78 17.46
CA ASP A 135 16.66 -10.03 16.83
C ASP A 135 15.45 -9.91 17.74
N ARG A 136 15.13 -10.99 18.48
CA ARG A 136 14.06 -10.98 19.48
C ARG A 136 14.36 -10.00 20.63
N LEU A 137 15.60 -9.99 21.12
CA LEU A 137 16.01 -9.05 22.16
C LEU A 137 15.95 -7.60 21.64
N GLN A 138 16.44 -7.35 20.45
CA GLN A 138 16.39 -6.05 19.80
C GLN A 138 14.93 -5.58 19.64
N LEU A 139 14.03 -6.44 19.18
CA LEU A 139 12.61 -6.14 19.07
C LEU A 139 11.99 -5.78 20.42
N LEU A 140 12.35 -6.48 21.49
CA LEU A 140 11.88 -6.16 22.84
C LEU A 140 12.33 -4.76 23.29
N VAL A 141 13.58 -4.38 23.01
CA VAL A 141 14.10 -3.04 23.32
C VAL A 141 13.33 -1.97 22.53
N PHE A 142 13.17 -2.17 21.21
CA PHE A 142 12.44 -1.23 20.36
C PHE A 142 10.97 -1.11 20.77
N ARG A 143 10.33 -2.24 21.09
CA ARG A 143 8.95 -2.24 21.60
C ARG A 143 8.82 -1.44 22.88
N ARG A 144 9.76 -1.58 23.83
CA ARG A 144 9.76 -0.78 25.07
C ARG A 144 9.92 0.72 24.77
N LEU A 145 10.79 1.07 23.83
CA LEU A 145 10.98 2.47 23.42
C LEU A 145 9.70 3.05 22.80
N ILE A 146 9.03 2.29 21.94
CA ILE A 146 7.74 2.66 21.36
C ILE A 146 6.71 2.89 22.47
N LEU A 147 6.46 1.88 23.31
CA LEU A 147 5.43 1.93 24.36
C LEU A 147 5.67 3.01 25.41
N ALA A 148 6.92 3.40 25.66
CA ALA A 148 7.27 4.47 26.59
C ALA A 148 7.05 5.88 26.03
N ASN A 149 6.98 6.04 24.71
CA ASN A 149 6.95 7.36 24.07
C ASN A 149 5.72 7.61 23.18
N ALA A 150 5.09 6.57 22.66
CA ALA A 150 3.86 6.70 21.88
C ALA A 150 2.66 7.07 22.77
N THR A 151 1.73 7.84 22.24
CA THR A 151 0.40 8.10 22.83
C THR A 151 -0.69 7.27 22.19
N ALA A 152 -0.46 6.83 20.94
CA ALA A 152 -1.34 5.92 20.23
C ALA A 152 -0.54 4.92 19.38
N LEU A 153 -1.08 3.73 19.20
CA LEU A 153 -0.51 2.67 18.40
C LEU A 153 -1.47 2.35 17.26
N CYS A 154 -0.97 2.30 16.03
CA CYS A 154 -1.74 1.92 14.84
C CYS A 154 -1.09 0.73 14.15
N ALA A 155 -1.89 -0.10 13.48
CA ALA A 155 -1.40 -1.18 12.65
C ALA A 155 -2.29 -1.36 11.41
N CYS A 156 -1.70 -1.67 10.26
CA CYS A 156 -2.44 -1.95 9.04
C CYS A 156 -3.21 -3.29 9.09
N GLY A 157 -2.95 -4.11 10.10
CA GLY A 157 -3.62 -5.39 10.35
C GLY A 157 -3.13 -6.00 11.65
N GLU A 158 -3.85 -7.01 12.12
CA GLU A 158 -3.56 -7.67 13.41
C GLU A 158 -2.14 -8.25 13.49
N ASP A 159 -1.68 -8.91 12.41
CA ASP A 159 -0.36 -9.55 12.43
C ASP A 159 0.78 -8.53 12.51
N ALA A 160 0.64 -7.40 11.82
CA ALA A 160 1.55 -6.27 11.94
C ALA A 160 1.55 -5.68 13.37
N GLY A 161 0.37 -5.54 13.96
CA GLY A 161 0.22 -5.10 15.34
C GLY A 161 0.84 -6.08 16.34
N ARG A 162 0.58 -7.37 16.20
CA ARG A 162 1.19 -8.43 17.05
C ARG A 162 2.71 -8.42 16.93
N PHE A 163 3.22 -8.30 15.70
CA PHE A 163 4.65 -8.27 15.44
C PHE A 163 5.33 -7.10 16.15
N LEU A 164 4.91 -5.88 15.91
CA LEU A 164 5.59 -4.70 16.44
C LEU A 164 5.29 -4.42 17.92
N PHE A 165 4.00 -4.51 18.29
CA PHE A 165 3.54 -4.08 19.64
C PHE A 165 3.35 -5.25 20.61
N GLY A 166 3.28 -6.48 20.14
CA GLY A 166 3.10 -7.70 20.92
C GLY A 166 1.65 -8.06 21.20
N GLN A 167 1.41 -9.34 21.43
CA GLN A 167 0.10 -9.94 21.66
C GLN A 167 -0.71 -9.25 22.76
N SER A 168 -0.10 -8.96 23.90
CA SER A 168 -0.76 -8.33 25.06
C SER A 168 -1.36 -6.93 24.78
N ASN A 169 -0.76 -6.15 23.86
CA ASN A 169 -1.32 -4.84 23.51
C ASN A 169 -2.47 -4.96 22.50
N MET A 170 -2.47 -6.01 21.68
CA MET A 170 -3.61 -6.35 20.82
C MET A 170 -4.81 -6.81 21.65
N GLU A 171 -4.61 -7.74 22.57
CA GLU A 171 -5.66 -8.27 23.45
C GLU A 171 -6.28 -7.21 24.37
N ARG A 172 -5.52 -6.16 24.71
CA ARG A 172 -6.03 -5.03 25.50
C ARG A 172 -6.63 -3.91 24.66
N GLU A 173 -6.83 -4.14 23.37
CA GLU A 173 -7.40 -3.18 22.42
C GLU A 173 -6.68 -1.82 22.39
N ARG A 174 -5.36 -1.82 22.68
CA ARG A 174 -4.53 -0.61 22.65
C ARG A 174 -4.05 -0.21 21.28
N VAL A 175 -4.26 -1.06 20.29
CA VAL A 175 -3.80 -0.85 18.92
C VAL A 175 -5.01 -0.59 18.04
N HIS A 176 -5.04 0.59 17.44
CA HIS A 176 -6.05 0.94 16.44
C HIS A 176 -5.72 0.22 15.13
N LEU A 177 -6.62 -0.61 14.66
CA LEU A 177 -6.49 -1.19 13.32
C LEU A 177 -6.90 -0.14 12.28
N LEU A 178 -5.98 0.19 11.40
CA LEU A 178 -6.16 1.13 10.30
C LEU A 178 -5.65 0.48 9.01
N PRO A 179 -6.49 -0.35 8.37
CA PRO A 179 -6.12 -1.04 7.13
C PRO A 179 -5.71 -0.05 6.03
N ASN A 180 -4.92 -0.54 5.08
CA ASN A 180 -4.50 0.25 3.92
C ASN A 180 -5.70 0.54 3.02
N GLY A 181 -6.49 1.53 3.38
CA GLY A 181 -7.69 1.94 2.66
C GLY A 181 -7.38 2.51 1.29
N ILE A 182 -8.32 2.28 0.37
CA ILE A 182 -8.29 2.79 -1.00
C ILE A 182 -9.53 3.66 -1.25
N ASP A 183 -9.52 4.41 -2.34
CA ASP A 183 -10.70 5.13 -2.79
C ASP A 183 -11.65 4.18 -3.54
N LEU A 184 -12.59 3.57 -2.82
CA LEU A 184 -13.53 2.59 -3.37
C LEU A 184 -14.36 3.14 -4.54
N GLU A 185 -14.61 4.44 -4.61
CA GLU A 185 -15.33 5.07 -5.73
C GLU A 185 -14.49 5.09 -7.01
N LEU A 186 -13.18 5.36 -6.91
CA LEU A 186 -12.28 5.36 -8.05
C LEU A 186 -12.11 3.97 -8.66
N PHE A 187 -12.06 2.92 -7.84
CA PHE A 187 -11.89 1.55 -8.29
C PHE A 187 -13.19 0.88 -8.75
N ALA A 188 -14.35 1.50 -8.50
CA ALA A 188 -15.63 0.92 -8.88
C ALA A 188 -15.70 0.60 -10.40
N PRO A 189 -16.25 -0.56 -10.79
CA PRO A 189 -16.41 -0.95 -12.18
C PRO A 189 -17.15 0.11 -13.00
N ASN A 190 -16.59 0.49 -14.15
CA ASN A 190 -17.18 1.43 -15.10
C ASN A 190 -16.94 0.92 -16.53
N GLY A 191 -17.90 0.20 -17.08
CA GLY A 191 -17.76 -0.47 -18.38
C GLY A 191 -17.59 0.47 -19.58
N GLN A 192 -18.14 1.70 -19.53
CA GLN A 192 -18.05 2.63 -20.66
C GLN A 192 -16.65 3.22 -20.86
N ALA A 193 -15.88 3.40 -19.77
CA ALA A 193 -14.52 3.96 -19.85
C ALA A 193 -13.46 2.91 -20.24
N ALA A 194 -13.76 1.62 -20.13
CA ALA A 194 -12.76 0.56 -20.31
C ALA A 194 -12.16 0.52 -21.71
N ASP A 195 -12.97 0.73 -22.77
CA ASP A 195 -12.49 0.66 -24.15
C ASP A 195 -11.61 1.86 -24.53
N GLU A 196 -11.95 3.04 -24.05
CA GLU A 196 -11.11 4.24 -24.23
C GLU A 196 -9.77 4.07 -23.51
N GLU A 197 -9.79 3.52 -22.29
CA GLU A 197 -8.60 3.25 -21.48
C GLU A 197 -7.73 2.15 -22.10
N LYS A 198 -8.32 1.11 -22.71
CA LYS A 198 -7.60 0.10 -23.51
C LYS A 198 -6.88 0.75 -24.68
N ALA A 199 -7.60 1.53 -25.49
CA ALA A 199 -7.03 2.19 -26.67
C ALA A 199 -5.88 3.13 -26.32
N ALA A 200 -6.02 3.93 -25.26
CA ALA A 200 -4.99 4.86 -24.79
C ALA A 200 -3.68 4.18 -24.38
N ARG A 201 -3.75 2.89 -23.96
CA ARG A 201 -2.59 2.12 -23.47
C ARG A 201 -2.10 1.06 -24.47
N GLY A 202 -2.70 0.95 -25.64
CA GLY A 202 -2.36 -0.09 -26.62
C GLY A 202 -2.80 -1.50 -26.20
N ILE A 203 -3.82 -1.58 -25.35
CA ILE A 203 -4.40 -2.85 -24.88
C ILE A 203 -5.42 -3.33 -25.91
N ALA A 204 -5.34 -4.61 -26.29
CA ALA A 204 -6.20 -5.19 -27.31
C ALA A 204 -7.66 -5.27 -26.84
N ALA A 205 -8.60 -4.91 -27.72
CA ALA A 205 -10.04 -4.94 -27.40
C ALA A 205 -10.66 -6.34 -27.52
N ASP A 206 -10.04 -7.23 -28.32
CA ASP A 206 -10.61 -8.51 -28.76
C ASP A 206 -9.85 -9.74 -28.21
N ARG A 207 -9.07 -9.55 -27.17
CA ARG A 207 -8.27 -10.58 -26.49
C ARG A 207 -8.64 -10.69 -25.02
N LEU A 208 -8.35 -11.84 -24.42
CA LEU A 208 -8.38 -12.01 -22.97
C LEU A 208 -7.27 -11.18 -22.33
N ILE A 209 -7.61 -10.18 -21.52
CA ILE A 209 -6.65 -9.28 -20.88
C ILE A 209 -6.31 -9.79 -19.49
N ILE A 210 -5.08 -10.28 -19.34
CA ILE A 210 -4.52 -10.77 -18.08
C ILE A 210 -3.66 -9.66 -17.49
N GLY A 211 -4.08 -9.08 -16.36
CA GLY A 211 -3.39 -7.98 -15.71
C GLY A 211 -2.47 -8.41 -14.59
N HIS A 212 -1.31 -7.76 -14.47
CA HIS A 212 -0.41 -7.84 -13.33
C HIS A 212 0.17 -6.46 -13.04
N VAL A 213 0.06 -6.02 -11.79
CA VAL A 213 0.57 -4.70 -11.34
C VAL A 213 1.49 -4.93 -10.16
N ALA A 214 2.80 -4.79 -10.37
CA ALA A 214 3.80 -4.98 -9.34
C ALA A 214 5.17 -4.42 -9.71
N ARG A 215 6.03 -4.21 -8.69
CA ARG A 215 7.44 -3.93 -8.91
C ARG A 215 8.13 -5.15 -9.53
N PHE A 216 8.97 -4.96 -10.56
CA PHE A 216 9.78 -6.02 -11.15
C PHE A 216 10.89 -6.46 -10.17
N HIS A 217 10.52 -7.41 -9.32
CA HIS A 217 11.37 -7.96 -8.26
C HIS A 217 11.12 -9.47 -8.14
N GLU A 218 12.11 -10.23 -7.71
CA GLU A 218 12.07 -11.70 -7.60
C GLU A 218 10.78 -12.21 -6.91
N VAL A 219 10.39 -11.57 -5.80
CA VAL A 219 9.18 -11.95 -5.04
C VAL A 219 7.91 -11.97 -5.87
N LYS A 220 7.80 -11.10 -6.89
CA LYS A 220 6.61 -10.96 -7.75
C LYS A 220 6.53 -12.01 -8.86
N ASN A 221 7.63 -12.73 -9.10
CA ASN A 221 7.69 -13.93 -9.95
C ASN A 221 7.19 -13.69 -11.40
N HIS A 222 7.68 -12.61 -12.04
CA HIS A 222 7.32 -12.31 -13.44
C HIS A 222 7.70 -13.43 -14.42
N ALA A 223 8.76 -14.21 -14.14
CA ALA A 223 9.13 -15.36 -14.94
C ALA A 223 8.02 -16.42 -15.01
N PHE A 224 7.24 -16.61 -13.94
CA PHE A 224 6.06 -17.48 -13.96
C PHE A 224 4.99 -16.96 -14.93
N LEU A 225 4.78 -15.65 -14.99
CA LEU A 225 3.82 -15.02 -15.92
C LEU A 225 4.25 -15.21 -17.39
N LEU A 226 5.55 -15.18 -17.68
CA LEU A 226 6.04 -15.48 -19.03
C LEU A 226 5.84 -16.97 -19.39
N LYS A 227 6.05 -17.90 -18.45
CA LYS A 227 5.74 -19.32 -18.65
C LYS A 227 4.25 -19.54 -18.92
N LEU A 228 3.37 -18.83 -18.20
CA LEU A 228 1.92 -18.84 -18.43
C LEU A 228 1.58 -18.30 -19.82
N ALA A 229 2.18 -17.19 -20.23
CA ALA A 229 1.99 -16.59 -21.55
C ALA A 229 2.44 -17.53 -22.69
N ALA A 230 3.59 -18.17 -22.55
CA ALA A 230 4.08 -19.16 -23.50
C ALA A 230 3.10 -20.33 -23.66
N HIS A 231 2.61 -20.88 -22.55
CA HIS A 231 1.62 -21.95 -22.57
C HIS A 231 0.31 -21.54 -23.23
N LEU A 232 -0.23 -20.36 -22.93
CA LEU A 232 -1.45 -19.85 -23.55
C LEU A 232 -1.27 -19.68 -25.07
N LYS A 233 -0.11 -19.19 -25.51
CA LYS A 233 0.25 -19.05 -26.92
C LYS A 233 0.31 -20.40 -27.63
N GLU A 234 0.99 -21.39 -27.04
CA GLU A 234 1.06 -22.76 -27.58
C GLU A 234 -0.32 -23.40 -27.72
N ARG A 235 -1.26 -23.07 -26.84
CA ARG A 235 -2.66 -23.53 -26.88
C ARG A 235 -3.53 -22.72 -27.85
N GLY A 236 -2.99 -21.72 -28.54
CA GLY A 236 -3.72 -20.87 -29.48
C GLY A 236 -4.74 -19.94 -28.82
N VAL A 237 -4.62 -19.67 -27.53
CA VAL A 237 -5.50 -18.73 -26.83
C VAL A 237 -5.20 -17.29 -27.29
N ARG A 238 -6.23 -16.52 -27.62
CA ARG A 238 -6.10 -15.09 -27.96
C ARG A 238 -6.08 -14.29 -26.66
N PHE A 239 -4.92 -13.93 -26.18
CA PHE A 239 -4.73 -13.17 -24.94
C PHE A 239 -3.77 -12.00 -25.11
N GLN A 240 -3.74 -11.11 -24.14
CA GLN A 240 -2.66 -10.15 -23.90
C GLN A 240 -2.35 -10.12 -22.40
N LEU A 241 -1.10 -10.36 -22.04
CA LEU A 241 -0.59 -10.18 -20.68
C LEU A 241 -0.09 -8.75 -20.53
N VAL A 242 -0.70 -7.99 -19.62
CA VAL A 242 -0.35 -6.59 -19.35
C VAL A 242 0.41 -6.50 -18.02
N LEU A 243 1.66 -6.07 -18.10
CA LEU A 243 2.58 -5.94 -16.97
C LEU A 243 2.81 -4.46 -16.67
N ALA A 244 2.28 -3.96 -15.55
CA ALA A 244 2.47 -2.59 -15.11
C ALA A 244 3.40 -2.53 -13.89
N GLY A 245 4.38 -1.65 -13.94
CA GLY A 245 5.38 -1.45 -12.90
C GLY A 245 6.77 -1.27 -13.47
N ASP A 246 7.73 -1.07 -12.57
CA ASP A 246 9.14 -0.98 -12.87
C ASP A 246 9.96 -1.66 -11.77
N GLY A 247 11.25 -1.89 -11.99
CA GLY A 247 12.12 -2.53 -11.01
C GLY A 247 13.38 -3.15 -11.60
N PRO A 248 14.28 -3.67 -10.75
CA PRO A 248 15.59 -4.14 -11.17
C PRO A 248 15.57 -5.28 -12.18
N LEU A 249 14.52 -6.11 -12.19
CA LEU A 249 14.40 -7.27 -13.10
C LEU A 249 13.68 -6.94 -14.41
N ARG A 250 13.22 -5.72 -14.64
CA ARG A 250 12.42 -5.38 -15.83
C ARG A 250 13.15 -5.71 -17.13
N GLY A 251 14.39 -5.27 -17.28
CA GLY A 251 15.16 -5.53 -18.50
C GLY A 251 15.41 -7.03 -18.77
N GLU A 252 15.62 -7.82 -17.71
CA GLU A 252 15.77 -9.26 -17.81
C GLU A 252 14.47 -9.95 -18.27
N ILE A 253 13.34 -9.57 -17.71
CA ILE A 253 12.03 -10.12 -18.08
C ILE A 253 11.61 -9.70 -19.50
N GLU A 254 11.90 -8.47 -19.92
CA GLU A 254 11.67 -8.02 -21.30
C GLU A 254 12.53 -8.82 -22.30
N GLU A 255 13.80 -9.11 -21.97
CA GLU A 255 14.68 -9.92 -22.79
C GLU A 255 14.23 -11.39 -22.86
N GLU A 256 13.81 -11.98 -21.73
CA GLU A 256 13.24 -13.32 -21.70
C GLU A 256 11.96 -13.40 -22.57
N ALA A 257 11.08 -12.42 -22.49
CA ALA A 257 9.88 -12.34 -23.35
C ALA A 257 10.24 -12.27 -24.83
N ARG A 258 11.31 -11.57 -25.21
CA ARG A 258 11.81 -11.49 -26.59
C ARG A 258 12.32 -12.84 -27.09
N GLN A 259 13.13 -13.52 -26.28
CA GLN A 259 13.69 -14.83 -26.60
C GLN A 259 12.61 -15.90 -26.79
N GLN A 260 11.50 -15.80 -26.04
CA GLN A 260 10.34 -16.67 -26.17
C GLN A 260 9.33 -16.20 -27.23
N ASN A 261 9.65 -15.14 -28.02
CA ASN A 261 8.75 -14.57 -29.05
C ASN A 261 7.39 -14.11 -28.48
N LEU A 262 7.34 -13.58 -27.25
CA LEU A 262 6.12 -13.18 -26.57
C LEU A 262 5.81 -11.69 -26.67
N LEU A 263 6.64 -10.85 -27.32
CA LEU A 263 6.47 -9.39 -27.35
C LEU A 263 5.17 -8.92 -28.03
N THR A 264 4.51 -9.76 -28.83
CA THR A 264 3.19 -9.47 -29.42
C THR A 264 2.03 -9.76 -28.48
N ASP A 265 2.29 -10.55 -27.42
CA ASP A 265 1.28 -11.05 -26.51
C ASP A 265 1.51 -10.52 -25.07
N VAL A 266 2.66 -9.90 -24.80
CA VAL A 266 3.00 -9.28 -23.51
C VAL A 266 3.25 -7.81 -23.70
N LEU A 267 2.51 -6.98 -22.97
CA LEU A 267 2.63 -5.52 -22.99
C LEU A 267 3.26 -5.03 -21.68
N PHE A 268 4.39 -4.33 -21.81
CA PHE A 268 5.11 -3.71 -20.68
C PHE A 268 4.76 -2.21 -20.59
N LEU A 269 3.91 -1.81 -19.66
CA LEU A 269 3.43 -0.44 -19.53
C LEU A 269 4.39 0.49 -18.77
N GLY A 270 5.31 -0.08 -17.99
CA GLY A 270 6.09 0.73 -17.04
C GLY A 270 5.28 1.17 -15.83
N THR A 271 5.74 2.22 -15.15
CA THR A 271 5.04 2.77 -13.98
C THR A 271 3.74 3.43 -14.40
N GLU A 272 2.62 2.98 -13.85
CA GLU A 272 1.29 3.53 -14.10
C GLU A 272 0.83 4.32 -12.87
N GLU A 273 0.30 5.52 -13.08
CA GLU A 273 -0.21 6.38 -12.01
C GLU A 273 -1.69 6.16 -11.73
N ARG A 274 -2.45 5.87 -12.77
CA ARG A 274 -3.90 5.71 -12.72
C ARG A 274 -4.29 4.22 -12.70
N ILE A 275 -3.85 3.53 -11.62
CA ILE A 275 -4.08 2.09 -11.46
C ILE A 275 -5.57 1.73 -11.53
N HIS A 276 -6.45 2.57 -11.00
CA HIS A 276 -7.90 2.36 -11.05
C HIS A 276 -8.45 2.33 -12.48
N GLU A 277 -7.89 3.11 -13.40
CA GLU A 277 -8.24 3.07 -14.82
C GLU A 277 -7.69 1.79 -15.47
N LEU A 278 -6.43 1.46 -15.20
CA LEU A 278 -5.81 0.25 -15.72
C LEU A 278 -6.55 -1.01 -15.26
N MET A 279 -6.97 -1.10 -14.01
CA MET A 279 -7.73 -2.24 -13.50
C MET A 279 -9.05 -2.48 -14.26
N ARG A 280 -9.68 -1.43 -14.76
CA ARG A 280 -10.92 -1.56 -15.57
C ARG A 280 -10.70 -2.23 -16.93
N THR A 281 -9.46 -2.24 -17.42
CA THR A 281 -9.12 -2.84 -18.71
C THR A 281 -8.89 -4.35 -18.65
N PHE A 282 -8.73 -4.91 -17.42
CA PHE A 282 -8.41 -6.31 -17.20
C PHE A 282 -9.68 -7.19 -17.14
N ASP A 283 -9.57 -8.41 -17.66
CA ASP A 283 -10.57 -9.46 -17.48
C ASP A 283 -10.28 -10.29 -16.24
N VAL A 284 -9.00 -10.48 -15.91
CA VAL A 284 -8.53 -11.22 -14.74
C VAL A 284 -7.21 -10.62 -14.24
N PHE A 285 -7.04 -10.59 -12.92
CA PHE A 285 -5.79 -10.19 -12.28
C PHE A 285 -5.00 -11.44 -11.82
N VAL A 286 -3.73 -11.53 -12.15
CA VAL A 286 -2.89 -12.69 -11.81
C VAL A 286 -1.71 -12.25 -10.96
N MET A 287 -1.51 -12.89 -9.81
CA MET A 287 -0.40 -12.58 -8.88
C MET A 287 0.28 -13.83 -8.34
N PRO A 288 1.28 -14.39 -9.06
CA PRO A 288 1.98 -15.60 -8.68
C PRO A 288 3.18 -15.33 -7.75
N SER A 289 3.04 -14.40 -6.81
CA SER A 289 4.12 -14.00 -5.90
C SER A 289 4.61 -15.18 -5.07
N LEU A 290 5.93 -15.20 -4.78
CA LEU A 290 6.57 -16.22 -3.94
C LEU A 290 6.16 -16.09 -2.47
N TYR A 291 5.94 -14.89 -2.01
CA TYR A 291 5.33 -14.56 -0.71
C TYR A 291 4.83 -13.12 -0.70
N GLU A 292 3.80 -12.86 0.08
CA GLU A 292 3.24 -11.52 0.34
C GLU A 292 2.61 -11.49 1.73
N GLY A 293 2.60 -10.30 2.34
CA GLY A 293 1.73 -10.00 3.46
C GLY A 293 0.31 -9.73 2.97
N LEU A 294 -0.14 -8.48 3.06
CA LEU A 294 -1.42 -8.03 2.52
C LEU A 294 -1.18 -7.03 1.38
N PRO A 295 -1.03 -7.47 0.12
CA PRO A 295 -0.76 -6.58 -1.00
C PRO A 295 -2.00 -5.74 -1.33
N VAL A 296 -1.88 -4.41 -1.22
CA VAL A 296 -2.97 -3.45 -1.46
C VAL A 296 -3.55 -3.61 -2.87
N VAL A 297 -2.72 -3.94 -3.85
CA VAL A 297 -3.16 -4.17 -5.24
C VAL A 297 -4.23 -5.26 -5.38
N LEU A 298 -4.28 -6.25 -4.47
CA LEU A 298 -5.35 -7.24 -4.46
C LEU A 298 -6.66 -6.68 -3.89
N VAL A 299 -6.59 -5.72 -2.98
CA VAL A 299 -7.77 -4.96 -2.54
C VAL A 299 -8.29 -4.10 -3.69
N GLU A 300 -7.39 -3.44 -4.42
CA GLU A 300 -7.70 -2.63 -5.61
C GLU A 300 -8.34 -3.47 -6.73
N ALA A 301 -7.80 -4.65 -7.00
CA ALA A 301 -8.36 -5.57 -8.00
C ALA A 301 -9.76 -6.05 -7.59
N GLN A 302 -9.97 -6.46 -6.34
CA GLN A 302 -11.28 -6.85 -5.83
C GLN A 302 -12.28 -5.68 -5.82
N ALA A 303 -11.84 -4.46 -5.49
CA ALA A 303 -12.67 -3.26 -5.57
C ALA A 303 -13.12 -2.96 -7.01
N SER A 304 -12.31 -3.33 -8.00
CA SER A 304 -12.64 -3.25 -9.44
C SER A 304 -13.51 -4.42 -9.91
N GLY A 305 -13.90 -5.33 -9.01
CA GLY A 305 -14.67 -6.53 -9.35
C GLY A 305 -13.88 -7.55 -10.19
N LEU A 306 -12.53 -7.51 -10.18
CA LEU A 306 -11.70 -8.41 -10.95
C LEU A 306 -11.56 -9.76 -10.27
N PRO A 307 -11.76 -10.86 -10.99
CA PRO A 307 -11.29 -12.17 -10.54
C PRO A 307 -9.76 -12.12 -10.34
N CYS A 308 -9.29 -12.64 -9.20
CA CYS A 308 -7.89 -12.65 -8.81
C CYS A 308 -7.40 -14.09 -8.69
N ILE A 309 -6.47 -14.49 -9.54
CA ILE A 309 -5.81 -15.80 -9.47
C ILE A 309 -4.44 -15.58 -8.84
N ILE A 310 -4.23 -16.08 -7.64
CA ILE A 310 -3.06 -15.79 -6.84
C ILE A 310 -2.36 -17.07 -6.36
N SER A 311 -1.08 -16.95 -5.99
CA SER A 311 -0.38 -18.06 -5.36
C SER A 311 -0.91 -18.33 -3.95
N ASP A 312 -0.88 -19.58 -3.50
CA ASP A 312 -1.21 -20.01 -2.14
C ASP A 312 -0.21 -19.53 -1.09
N SER A 313 0.96 -19.01 -1.53
CA SER A 313 1.97 -18.34 -0.69
C SER A 313 1.52 -16.98 -0.17
N ILE A 314 0.47 -16.38 -0.77
CA ILE A 314 -0.14 -15.14 -0.29
C ILE A 314 -1.13 -15.46 0.84
N THR A 315 -1.15 -14.64 1.88
CA THR A 315 -2.05 -14.86 3.02
C THR A 315 -3.53 -14.94 2.61
N GLU A 316 -4.29 -15.82 3.26
CA GLU A 316 -5.75 -15.93 3.03
C GLU A 316 -6.53 -14.66 3.37
N LYS A 317 -5.97 -13.83 4.24
CA LYS A 317 -6.57 -12.54 4.65
C LYS A 317 -6.76 -11.53 3.51
N VAL A 318 -6.20 -11.79 2.32
CA VAL A 318 -6.44 -10.95 1.13
C VAL A 318 -7.83 -11.16 0.53
N ASP A 319 -8.48 -12.31 0.79
CA ASP A 319 -9.82 -12.60 0.30
C ASP A 319 -10.86 -11.83 1.12
N ALA A 320 -11.50 -10.88 0.46
CA ALA A 320 -12.55 -10.08 1.06
C ALA A 320 -13.91 -10.82 1.16
N GLY A 321 -13.98 -12.10 0.78
CA GLY A 321 -15.23 -12.87 0.77
C GLY A 321 -16.17 -12.51 -0.38
N LEU A 322 -15.67 -11.88 -1.44
CA LEU A 322 -16.43 -11.48 -2.63
C LEU A 322 -16.57 -12.60 -3.67
N GLY A 323 -15.97 -13.77 -3.43
CA GLY A 323 -15.91 -14.87 -4.40
C GLY A 323 -15.02 -14.56 -5.61
N LEU A 324 -14.13 -13.57 -5.50
CA LEU A 324 -13.24 -13.13 -6.58
C LEU A 324 -11.85 -13.77 -6.50
N VAL A 325 -11.44 -14.30 -5.36
CA VAL A 325 -10.08 -14.81 -5.15
C VAL A 325 -10.03 -16.33 -5.33
N THR A 326 -9.14 -16.79 -6.20
CA THR A 326 -8.79 -18.20 -6.33
C THR A 326 -7.29 -18.36 -6.05
N ARG A 327 -6.96 -19.22 -5.09
CA ARG A 327 -5.58 -19.52 -4.69
C ARG A 327 -5.12 -20.83 -5.32
N LEU A 328 -3.95 -20.80 -5.95
CA LEU A 328 -3.33 -21.97 -6.58
C LEU A 328 -1.88 -22.12 -6.10
N SER A 329 -1.44 -23.36 -5.95
CA SER A 329 -0.03 -23.61 -5.68
C SER A 329 0.83 -23.28 -6.90
N LEU A 330 2.02 -22.70 -6.68
CA LEU A 330 3.01 -22.49 -7.74
C LEU A 330 3.59 -23.81 -8.27
N SER A 331 3.39 -24.93 -7.57
CA SER A 331 3.76 -26.28 -8.02
C SER A 331 2.70 -26.94 -8.90
N GLU A 332 1.49 -26.36 -9.00
CA GLU A 332 0.48 -26.87 -9.95
C GLU A 332 0.95 -26.75 -11.39
N PRO A 333 0.53 -27.67 -12.26
CA PRO A 333 0.79 -27.55 -13.69
C PRO A 333 0.31 -26.20 -14.23
N ILE A 334 1.07 -25.61 -15.14
CA ILE A 334 0.72 -24.29 -15.73
C ILE A 334 -0.64 -24.33 -16.46
N SER A 335 -1.06 -25.52 -16.95
CA SER A 335 -2.39 -25.72 -17.54
C SER A 335 -3.52 -25.47 -16.55
N VAL A 336 -3.35 -25.85 -15.27
CA VAL A 336 -4.34 -25.59 -14.20
C VAL A 336 -4.53 -24.09 -13.99
N TRP A 337 -3.43 -23.32 -14.00
CA TRP A 337 -3.49 -21.86 -13.95
C TRP A 337 -4.23 -21.29 -15.16
N ALA A 338 -3.87 -21.73 -16.37
CA ALA A 338 -4.49 -21.26 -17.61
C ALA A 338 -6.01 -21.57 -17.67
N GLU A 339 -6.42 -22.78 -17.29
CA GLU A 339 -7.84 -23.16 -17.25
C GLU A 339 -8.61 -22.39 -16.17
N THR A 340 -7.99 -22.14 -15.01
CA THR A 340 -8.61 -21.36 -13.95
C THR A 340 -8.77 -19.91 -14.35
N ILE A 341 -7.79 -19.30 -15.03
CA ILE A 341 -7.87 -17.95 -15.59
C ILE A 341 -9.02 -17.83 -16.59
N ALA A 342 -9.11 -18.77 -17.54
CA ALA A 342 -10.16 -18.77 -18.55
C ALA A 342 -11.56 -18.87 -17.92
N ARG A 343 -11.74 -19.76 -16.94
CA ARG A 343 -12.99 -19.93 -16.20
C ARG A 343 -13.34 -18.69 -15.39
N ALA A 344 -12.35 -18.09 -14.69
CA ALA A 344 -12.56 -16.91 -13.87
C ALA A 344 -12.93 -15.67 -14.72
N ALA A 345 -12.28 -15.48 -15.85
CA ALA A 345 -12.59 -14.39 -16.78
C ALA A 345 -14.01 -14.49 -17.38
N ALA A 346 -14.53 -15.73 -17.55
CA ALA A 346 -15.89 -15.97 -18.04
C ALA A 346 -16.96 -15.88 -16.93
N ALA A 347 -16.56 -15.82 -15.66
CA ALA A 347 -17.48 -15.74 -14.53
C ALA A 347 -18.10 -14.33 -14.43
N GLY A 348 -19.33 -14.27 -13.90
CA GLY A 348 -19.96 -12.99 -13.59
C GLY A 348 -19.25 -12.24 -12.46
N ARG A 349 -19.27 -10.91 -12.53
CA ARG A 349 -18.72 -10.06 -11.47
C ARG A 349 -19.79 -9.73 -10.42
N PRO A 350 -19.42 -9.61 -9.12
CA PRO A 350 -20.33 -9.15 -8.09
C PRO A 350 -20.86 -7.74 -8.37
N LYS A 351 -22.03 -7.41 -7.79
CA LYS A 351 -22.57 -6.05 -7.90
C LYS A 351 -21.68 -5.05 -7.17
N ARG A 352 -21.58 -3.86 -7.77
CA ARG A 352 -20.76 -2.75 -7.24
C ARG A 352 -21.06 -2.42 -5.78
N GLU A 353 -22.34 -2.36 -5.44
CA GLU A 353 -22.80 -2.02 -4.08
C GLU A 353 -22.31 -3.07 -3.07
N PHE A 354 -22.42 -4.35 -3.40
CA PHE A 354 -21.95 -5.45 -2.56
C PHE A 354 -20.44 -5.41 -2.34
N ILE A 355 -19.67 -5.15 -3.42
CA ILE A 355 -18.21 -4.99 -3.33
C ILE A 355 -17.85 -3.83 -2.38
N LYS A 356 -18.48 -2.66 -2.57
CA LYS A 356 -18.21 -1.47 -1.79
C LYS A 356 -18.55 -1.67 -0.31
N GLU A 357 -19.73 -2.19 0.00
CA GLU A 357 -20.17 -2.45 1.37
C GLU A 357 -19.23 -3.44 2.08
N THR A 358 -18.89 -4.53 1.42
CA THR A 358 -18.00 -5.56 1.98
C THR A 358 -16.61 -5.00 2.28
N LEU A 359 -16.00 -4.29 1.32
CA LEU A 359 -14.66 -3.70 1.52
C LEU A 359 -14.67 -2.58 2.57
N ALA A 360 -15.73 -1.79 2.64
CA ALA A 360 -15.89 -0.76 3.66
C ALA A 360 -16.02 -1.37 5.08
N GLN A 361 -16.78 -2.46 5.24
CA GLN A 361 -16.89 -3.19 6.50
C GLN A 361 -15.55 -3.79 6.96
N LEU A 362 -14.69 -4.18 6.01
CA LEU A 362 -13.33 -4.66 6.29
C LEU A 362 -12.33 -3.53 6.56
N GLY A 363 -12.76 -2.26 6.52
CA GLY A 363 -11.92 -1.10 6.79
C GLY A 363 -11.08 -0.64 5.60
N TYR A 364 -11.39 -1.06 4.38
CA TYR A 364 -10.64 -0.66 3.18
C TYR A 364 -11.15 0.63 2.53
N ASP A 365 -12.13 1.33 3.11
CA ASP A 365 -12.59 2.63 2.66
C ASP A 365 -11.71 3.77 3.24
N ALA A 366 -10.91 4.39 2.39
CA ALA A 366 -10.06 5.52 2.79
C ALA A 366 -10.86 6.69 3.38
N GLN A 367 -12.10 6.93 2.94
CA GLN A 367 -12.94 7.99 3.47
C GLN A 367 -13.36 7.72 4.92
N GLN A 368 -13.71 6.47 5.25
CA GLN A 368 -14.03 6.08 6.62
C GLN A 368 -12.79 6.11 7.52
N ASN A 369 -11.64 5.69 6.97
CA ASN A 369 -10.36 5.68 7.68
C ASN A 369 -9.87 7.07 8.05
N VAL A 370 -10.25 8.14 7.29
CA VAL A 370 -9.99 9.53 7.68
C VAL A 370 -10.65 9.85 9.02
N GLY A 371 -11.90 9.47 9.23
CA GLY A 371 -12.59 9.69 10.51
C GLY A 371 -11.89 8.98 11.68
N ALA A 372 -11.53 7.70 11.49
CA ALA A 372 -10.79 6.94 12.51
C ALA A 372 -9.43 7.59 12.82
N LEU A 373 -8.73 8.06 11.80
CA LEU A 373 -7.42 8.73 11.96
C LEU A 373 -7.53 10.07 12.70
N LEU A 374 -8.56 10.87 12.42
CA LEU A 374 -8.81 12.12 13.13
C LEU A 374 -9.05 11.89 14.63
N ASN A 375 -9.77 10.83 14.99
CA ASN A 375 -9.96 10.44 16.38
C ASN A 375 -8.63 10.06 17.04
N VAL A 376 -7.75 9.34 16.36
CA VAL A 376 -6.38 9.03 16.86
C VAL A 376 -5.57 10.31 17.10
N TYR A 377 -5.78 11.36 16.30
CA TYR A 377 -5.11 12.65 16.47
C TYR A 377 -5.78 13.57 17.50
N ASN A 378 -6.88 13.16 18.13
CA ASN A 378 -7.72 14.00 19.00
C ASN A 378 -8.20 15.27 18.28
N ILE A 379 -8.64 15.12 17.03
CA ILE A 379 -9.21 16.20 16.22
C ILE A 379 -10.71 15.92 16.06
N SER A 380 -11.54 16.76 16.68
CA SER A 380 -13.01 16.63 16.60
C SER A 380 -13.50 16.82 15.17
N THR A 381 -14.39 15.95 14.73
CA THR A 381 -15.23 16.16 13.54
C THR A 381 -16.52 16.83 13.95
N GLU A 382 -17.05 17.77 13.17
CA GLU A 382 -18.27 18.55 13.51
C GLU A 382 -19.54 17.71 13.79
N LYS A 383 -19.49 16.39 13.62
CA LYS A 383 -20.60 15.49 13.93
C LYS A 383 -20.78 15.15 15.43
N ASP A 384 -19.85 15.59 16.30
CA ASP A 384 -19.91 15.28 17.74
C ASP A 384 -20.67 16.33 18.58
N HIS A 385 -21.23 17.38 17.96
CA HIS A 385 -21.98 18.42 18.67
C HIS A 385 -23.51 18.23 18.66
N ASP A 386 -24.03 17.19 18.01
CA ASP A 386 -25.48 16.86 17.96
C ASP A 386 -25.83 15.58 18.74
N ARG A 387 -25.08 15.25 19.79
CA ARG A 387 -25.47 14.15 20.72
C ARG A 387 -25.52 14.62 22.17
#